data_840f31d92d77254c5311f8468c056b5a
#
_entry.id   840f31d92d77254c5311f8468c056b5a
#
_cell.length_a   1.000
_cell.length_b   1.000
_cell.length_c   1.000
_cell.angle_alpha   90.00
_cell.angle_beta   90.00
_cell.angle_gamma   90.00
#
_symmetry.space_group_name_H-M   'P 1'
#
loop_
_entity.id
_entity.type
_entity.pdbx_description
1 polymer ?
#
loop_
_entity_poly.entity_id
_entity_poly.type
_entity_poly.pdbx_seq_one_letter_code
_entity_poly.pdbx_strand_id
1 'polypeptide(L)'
;MKNNTHSTASDEADLPRSDYGDVSAEETAITGGVGLHEISHWQWLNIGGSDHLDFLHRMCTTSLEGTQPGDCAEVVFPDARGRIVERADVCRIEDAVSWLVLGPGEPNALEAWLDRYIFSESVQFTTPDTTQAMIEVLGPDAEDCLSAQMPEIRSSSSACGVTTSGLVYCRQEWAGVDTIRVASAKARIHDLWHHLQSASAVPVGETAWQLHRIST
;
A
#
# COMPACT_ATOMS: atom_id res chain seq x y z
N MET A 1 45.10 0.47 -26.61
CA MET A 1 44.26 1.42 -25.84
C MET A 1 42.80 1.10 -26.15
N LYS A 2 42.15 0.39 -25.26
CA LYS A 2 40.69 0.10 -25.38
C LYS A 2 40.02 0.94 -24.30
N ASN A 3 39.28 1.96 -24.72
CA ASN A 3 38.45 2.77 -23.84
C ASN A 3 37.29 1.92 -23.35
N ASN A 4 37.28 1.66 -22.07
CA ASN A 4 36.18 1.06 -21.35
C ASN A 4 35.22 2.21 -20.96
N THR A 5 34.27 2.51 -21.84
CA THR A 5 33.15 3.38 -21.49
C THR A 5 32.25 2.62 -20.52
N HIS A 6 32.34 2.95 -19.23
CA HIS A 6 31.30 2.59 -18.26
C HIS A 6 30.02 3.29 -18.70
N SER A 7 29.12 2.50 -19.27
CA SER A 7 27.74 2.87 -19.43
C SER A 7 27.11 2.90 -18.03
N THR A 8 26.86 4.09 -17.52
CA THR A 8 25.90 4.30 -16.46
C THR A 8 24.53 4.07 -17.06
N ALA A 9 24.14 2.80 -17.20
CA ALA A 9 22.76 2.44 -17.44
C ALA A 9 21.95 2.91 -16.25
N SER A 10 21.00 3.77 -16.51
CA SER A 10 19.95 4.19 -15.60
C SER A 10 19.30 2.95 -14.99
N ASP A 11 19.46 2.77 -13.67
CA ASP A 11 18.70 1.82 -12.87
C ASP A 11 17.22 2.27 -12.70
N GLU A 12 16.56 2.56 -13.81
CA GLU A 12 15.11 2.49 -13.91
C GLU A 12 14.75 1.01 -14.07
N ALA A 13 14.87 0.29 -12.95
CA ALA A 13 14.56 -1.11 -12.91
C ALA A 13 13.08 -1.33 -13.23
N ASP A 14 12.80 -2.26 -14.14
CA ASP A 14 11.48 -2.85 -14.32
C ASP A 14 10.98 -3.34 -12.95
N LEU A 15 10.02 -2.64 -12.36
CA LEU A 15 9.34 -3.03 -11.14
C LEU A 15 8.02 -3.73 -11.51
N PRO A 16 7.61 -4.78 -10.79
CA PRO A 16 8.23 -5.35 -9.58
C PRO A 16 9.44 -6.27 -9.90
N ARG A 17 10.48 -6.19 -9.08
CA ARG A 17 11.62 -7.11 -9.19
C ARG A 17 11.24 -8.49 -8.66
N SER A 18 11.70 -9.54 -9.32
CA SER A 18 11.51 -10.92 -8.84
C SER A 18 12.26 -11.17 -7.53
N ASP A 19 13.49 -10.69 -7.42
CA ASP A 19 14.36 -10.81 -6.25
C ASP A 19 15.47 -9.75 -6.28
N TYR A 20 16.20 -9.63 -5.17
CA TYR A 20 17.37 -8.77 -5.01
C TYR A 20 18.68 -9.57 -4.84
N GLY A 21 18.65 -10.88 -5.17
CA GLY A 21 19.81 -11.76 -5.28
C GLY A 21 19.95 -12.78 -4.16
N ASP A 22 19.25 -12.65 -3.03
CA ASP A 22 19.20 -13.64 -1.96
C ASP A 22 17.81 -13.73 -1.34
N VAL A 23 16.97 -14.55 -1.95
CA VAL A 23 15.57 -14.77 -1.52
C VAL A 23 15.48 -15.21 -0.05
N SER A 24 16.45 -16.00 0.45
CA SER A 24 16.43 -16.44 1.86
C SER A 24 16.73 -15.31 2.84
N ALA A 25 17.63 -14.40 2.48
CA ALA A 25 17.88 -13.19 3.27
C ALA A 25 16.67 -12.24 3.24
N GLU A 26 16.01 -12.14 2.08
CA GLU A 26 14.79 -11.36 1.91
C GLU A 26 13.63 -11.90 2.78
N GLU A 27 13.39 -13.23 2.80
CA GLU A 27 12.42 -13.87 3.69
C GLU A 27 12.76 -13.66 5.18
N THR A 28 14.04 -13.75 5.51
CA THR A 28 14.50 -13.50 6.89
C THR A 28 14.23 -12.06 7.33
N ALA A 29 14.37 -11.09 6.43
CA ALA A 29 14.06 -9.69 6.71
C ALA A 29 12.58 -9.46 6.98
N ILE A 30 11.68 -10.16 6.27
CA ILE A 30 10.24 -10.08 6.51
C ILE A 30 9.88 -10.57 7.93
N THR A 31 10.49 -11.66 8.39
CA THR A 31 10.08 -12.34 9.62
C THR A 31 10.86 -11.91 10.86
N GLY A 32 12.05 -11.37 10.71
CA GLY A 32 12.95 -11.09 11.83
C GLY A 32 13.67 -9.74 11.79
N GLY A 33 13.27 -8.84 10.89
CA GLY A 33 13.88 -7.52 10.73
C GLY A 33 12.97 -6.53 10.03
N VAL A 34 13.48 -5.91 8.96
CA VAL A 34 12.73 -4.98 8.12
C VAL A 34 12.91 -5.32 6.65
N GLY A 35 11.83 -5.73 5.99
CA GLY A 35 11.74 -5.87 4.56
C GLY A 35 11.17 -4.61 3.89
N LEU A 36 11.66 -4.28 2.70
CA LEU A 36 11.14 -3.22 1.84
C LEU A 36 10.63 -3.82 0.54
N HIS A 37 9.34 -3.76 0.31
CA HIS A 37 8.71 -4.27 -0.91
C HIS A 37 8.11 -3.12 -1.73
N GLU A 38 8.47 -3.04 -2.99
CA GLU A 38 7.95 -2.06 -3.94
C GLU A 38 6.64 -2.57 -4.53
N ILE A 39 5.56 -1.82 -4.32
CA ILE A 39 4.20 -2.21 -4.71
C ILE A 39 3.48 -1.14 -5.53
N SER A 40 4.18 -0.25 -6.22
CA SER A 40 3.55 0.79 -7.05
C SER A 40 2.73 0.22 -8.21
N HIS A 41 2.92 -1.05 -8.55
CA HIS A 41 2.11 -1.79 -9.52
C HIS A 41 0.76 -2.27 -8.95
N TRP A 42 0.54 -2.18 -7.62
CA TRP A 42 -0.75 -2.47 -7.01
C TRP A 42 -1.75 -1.37 -7.31
N GLN A 43 -3.02 -1.75 -7.28
CA GLN A 43 -4.11 -0.82 -7.44
C GLN A 43 -4.40 -0.10 -6.12
N TRP A 44 -4.65 1.17 -6.20
CA TRP A 44 -5.16 1.97 -5.08
C TRP A 44 -5.90 3.19 -5.62
N LEU A 45 -6.87 3.67 -4.86
CA LEU A 45 -7.66 4.83 -5.25
C LEU A 45 -8.18 5.57 -4.02
N ASN A 46 -8.44 6.85 -4.18
CA ASN A 46 -9.19 7.60 -3.20
C ASN A 46 -10.66 7.64 -3.60
N ILE A 47 -11.51 7.48 -2.61
CA ILE A 47 -12.94 7.71 -2.74
C ILE A 47 -13.33 8.84 -1.79
N GLY A 48 -14.03 9.85 -2.30
CA GLY A 48 -14.44 11.03 -1.55
C GLY A 48 -15.91 11.36 -1.74
N GLY A 49 -16.38 12.35 -0.97
CA GLY A 49 -17.75 12.84 -0.96
C GLY A 49 -18.49 12.52 0.33
N SER A 50 -19.60 13.23 0.59
CA SER A 50 -20.36 13.08 1.83
C SER A 50 -20.95 11.67 2.04
N ASP A 51 -21.22 10.97 0.95
CA ASP A 51 -21.92 9.69 0.99
C ASP A 51 -20.97 8.48 0.77
N HIS A 52 -19.65 8.72 0.62
CA HIS A 52 -18.69 7.68 0.24
C HIS A 52 -18.67 6.50 1.23
N LEU A 53 -18.74 6.77 2.53
CA LEU A 53 -18.64 5.71 3.54
C LEU A 53 -19.91 4.86 3.58
N ASP A 54 -21.10 5.49 3.55
CA ASP A 54 -22.38 4.78 3.47
C ASP A 54 -22.48 3.98 2.16
N PHE A 55 -22.03 4.55 1.05
CA PHE A 55 -21.96 3.87 -0.22
C PHE A 55 -21.06 2.62 -0.15
N LEU A 56 -19.82 2.75 0.35
CA LEU A 56 -18.90 1.62 0.52
C LEU A 56 -19.47 0.55 1.46
N HIS A 57 -20.08 0.96 2.58
CA HIS A 57 -20.72 0.06 3.54
C HIS A 57 -21.78 -0.84 2.88
N ARG A 58 -22.58 -0.29 1.95
CA ARG A 58 -23.60 -1.05 1.20
C ARG A 58 -23.00 -1.97 0.13
N MET A 59 -21.78 -1.69 -0.32
CA MET A 59 -21.15 -2.40 -1.43
C MET A 59 -20.21 -3.52 -0.99
N CYS A 60 -19.84 -3.58 0.29
CA CYS A 60 -18.87 -4.56 0.82
C CYS A 60 -19.47 -5.45 1.91
N THR A 61 -18.71 -6.47 2.31
CA THR A 61 -19.14 -7.46 3.30
C THR A 61 -18.88 -7.04 4.74
N THR A 62 -18.02 -6.06 4.96
CA THR A 62 -17.62 -5.58 6.30
C THR A 62 -18.41 -4.34 6.67
N SER A 63 -18.87 -4.24 7.94
CA SER A 63 -19.51 -3.00 8.40
C SER A 63 -18.46 -1.88 8.52
N LEU A 64 -18.76 -0.77 7.84
CA LEU A 64 -18.00 0.47 7.96
C LEU A 64 -18.69 1.50 8.85
N GLU A 65 -19.86 1.14 9.41
CA GLU A 65 -20.59 2.02 10.34
C GLU A 65 -19.76 2.31 11.58
N GLY A 66 -19.70 3.58 11.96
CA GLY A 66 -18.99 4.03 13.15
C GLY A 66 -17.49 4.16 13.01
N THR A 67 -16.90 3.82 11.85
CA THR A 67 -15.48 4.06 11.61
C THR A 67 -15.17 5.56 11.67
N GLN A 68 -14.00 5.90 12.18
CA GLN A 68 -13.52 7.27 12.35
C GLN A 68 -12.30 7.52 11.46
N PRO A 69 -11.93 8.77 11.15
CA PRO A 69 -10.63 9.07 10.56
C PRO A 69 -9.50 8.43 11.39
N GLY A 70 -8.62 7.70 10.71
CA GLY A 70 -7.57 6.89 11.33
C GLY A 70 -7.88 5.39 11.40
N ASP A 71 -9.12 4.98 11.17
CA ASP A 71 -9.50 3.56 11.13
C ASP A 71 -9.23 2.96 9.73
N CYS A 72 -8.87 1.68 9.71
CA CYS A 72 -8.72 0.89 8.50
C CYS A 72 -9.47 -0.44 8.65
N ALA A 73 -10.16 -0.86 7.61
CA ALA A 73 -10.94 -2.11 7.60
C ALA A 73 -10.68 -2.90 6.32
N GLU A 74 -10.40 -4.19 6.48
CA GLU A 74 -10.38 -5.11 5.36
C GLU A 74 -11.80 -5.42 4.90
N VAL A 75 -12.04 -5.31 3.61
CA VAL A 75 -13.35 -5.52 3.00
C VAL A 75 -13.26 -6.40 1.76
N VAL A 76 -14.36 -7.06 1.45
CA VAL A 76 -14.57 -7.78 0.19
C VAL A 76 -15.77 -7.17 -0.52
N PHE A 77 -15.63 -6.90 -1.81
CA PHE A 77 -16.71 -6.46 -2.69
C PHE A 77 -17.28 -7.66 -3.45
N PRO A 78 -18.49 -8.15 -3.13
CA PRO A 78 -19.11 -9.27 -3.82
C PRO A 78 -20.01 -8.79 -4.96
N ASP A 79 -20.12 -9.59 -6.04
CA ASP A 79 -21.17 -9.39 -7.01
C ASP A 79 -22.54 -9.92 -6.50
N ALA A 80 -23.61 -9.70 -7.28
CA ALA A 80 -24.95 -10.16 -6.93
C ALA A 80 -25.10 -11.70 -6.82
N ARG A 81 -24.08 -12.46 -7.22
CA ARG A 81 -24.03 -13.92 -7.10
C ARG A 81 -23.13 -14.37 -5.93
N GLY A 82 -22.61 -13.42 -5.15
CA GLY A 82 -21.71 -13.68 -4.04
C GLY A 82 -20.26 -14.01 -4.45
N ARG A 83 -19.87 -13.76 -5.70
CA ARG A 83 -18.47 -13.95 -6.14
C ARG A 83 -17.68 -12.70 -5.80
N ILE A 84 -16.45 -12.89 -5.36
CA ILE A 84 -15.52 -11.80 -5.06
C ILE A 84 -15.21 -11.04 -6.37
N VAL A 85 -15.50 -9.75 -6.37
CA VAL A 85 -15.09 -8.81 -7.40
C VAL A 85 -13.70 -8.30 -7.06
N GLU A 86 -13.53 -7.84 -5.81
CA GLU A 86 -12.26 -7.32 -5.31
C GLU A 86 -12.19 -7.42 -3.79
N ARG A 87 -10.96 -7.38 -3.27
CA ARG A 87 -10.64 -7.23 -1.85
C ARG A 87 -9.86 -5.93 -1.67
N ALA A 88 -10.14 -5.18 -0.65
CA ALA A 88 -9.46 -3.92 -0.37
C ALA A 88 -9.29 -3.68 1.12
N ASP A 89 -8.30 -2.86 1.46
CA ASP A 89 -8.22 -2.19 2.74
C ASP A 89 -8.83 -0.79 2.58
N VAL A 90 -9.91 -0.51 3.29
CA VAL A 90 -10.56 0.81 3.33
C VAL A 90 -10.01 1.57 4.51
N CYS A 91 -9.16 2.53 4.24
CA CYS A 91 -8.49 3.37 5.22
C CYS A 91 -9.17 4.74 5.26
N ARG A 92 -9.86 5.07 6.34
CA ARG A 92 -10.52 6.36 6.48
C ARG A 92 -9.52 7.45 6.83
N ILE A 93 -9.10 8.22 5.81
CA ILE A 93 -8.06 9.25 5.96
C ILE A 93 -8.62 10.52 6.58
N GLU A 94 -9.80 10.94 6.13
CA GLU A 94 -10.51 12.13 6.59
C GLU A 94 -12.02 11.84 6.68
N ASP A 95 -12.81 12.79 7.18
CA ASP A 95 -14.25 12.62 7.31
C ASP A 95 -14.95 12.31 5.97
N ALA A 96 -14.48 12.91 4.89
CA ALA A 96 -15.06 12.78 3.56
C ALA A 96 -14.15 12.09 2.56
N VAL A 97 -13.09 11.41 3.01
CA VAL A 97 -12.10 10.75 2.13
C VAL A 97 -11.63 9.44 2.75
N SER A 98 -11.72 8.38 1.96
CA SER A 98 -11.08 7.09 2.26
C SER A 98 -10.08 6.74 1.17
N TRP A 99 -8.99 6.12 1.57
CA TRP A 99 -7.99 5.51 0.70
C TRP A 99 -8.26 4.00 0.62
N LEU A 100 -8.44 3.48 -0.58
CA LEU A 100 -8.63 2.06 -0.85
C LEU A 100 -7.34 1.50 -1.39
N VAL A 101 -6.75 0.55 -0.69
CA VAL A 101 -5.59 -0.21 -1.14
C VAL A 101 -6.05 -1.57 -1.61
N LEU A 102 -5.76 -1.88 -2.85
CA LEU A 102 -6.12 -3.12 -3.52
C LEU A 102 -4.85 -3.98 -3.69
N GLY A 103 -5.00 -5.19 -4.19
CA GLY A 103 -3.86 -5.99 -4.62
C GLY A 103 -3.45 -5.71 -6.07
N PRO A 104 -2.52 -6.49 -6.62
CA PRO A 104 -2.21 -6.45 -8.04
C PRO A 104 -3.44 -6.92 -8.84
N GLY A 105 -3.81 -6.18 -9.89
CA GLY A 105 -5.01 -6.49 -10.67
C GLY A 105 -5.17 -5.58 -11.90
N GLU A 106 -6.34 -5.65 -12.54
CA GLU A 106 -6.65 -4.81 -13.68
C GLU A 106 -6.89 -3.36 -13.26
N PRO A 107 -6.22 -2.38 -13.89
CA PRO A 107 -6.39 -0.98 -13.57
C PRO A 107 -7.84 -0.53 -13.60
N ASN A 108 -8.27 0.19 -12.56
CA ASN A 108 -9.60 0.79 -12.44
C ASN A 108 -10.77 -0.20 -12.46
N ALA A 109 -10.53 -1.50 -12.31
CA ALA A 109 -11.61 -2.51 -12.37
C ALA A 109 -12.66 -2.31 -11.26
N LEU A 110 -12.20 -2.05 -10.02
CA LEU A 110 -13.11 -1.78 -8.90
C LEU A 110 -13.86 -0.47 -9.09
N GLU A 111 -13.19 0.61 -9.51
CA GLU A 111 -13.80 1.91 -9.79
C GLU A 111 -14.92 1.75 -10.82
N ALA A 112 -14.62 1.13 -11.98
CA ALA A 112 -15.59 0.90 -13.03
C ALA A 112 -16.75 -0.02 -12.61
N TRP A 113 -16.52 -0.89 -11.62
CA TRP A 113 -17.58 -1.73 -11.07
C TRP A 113 -18.46 -0.95 -10.10
N LEU A 114 -17.89 -0.15 -9.20
CA LEU A 114 -18.60 0.68 -8.22
C LEU A 114 -19.42 1.79 -8.91
N ASP A 115 -18.87 2.44 -9.94
CA ASP A 115 -19.50 3.55 -10.67
C ASP A 115 -20.90 3.17 -11.20
N ARG A 116 -21.12 1.90 -11.52
CA ARG A 116 -22.43 1.40 -11.97
C ARG A 116 -23.55 1.47 -10.92
N TYR A 117 -23.19 1.64 -9.65
CA TYR A 117 -24.11 1.66 -8.52
C TYR A 117 -24.25 3.05 -7.88
N ILE A 118 -23.60 4.07 -8.46
CA ILE A 118 -23.74 5.46 -8.05
C ILE A 118 -24.87 6.08 -8.87
N PHE A 119 -25.94 6.54 -8.24
CA PHE A 119 -27.09 7.15 -8.91
C PHE A 119 -27.30 8.60 -8.49
N SER A 120 -27.29 8.89 -7.19
CA SER A 120 -27.55 10.21 -6.62
C SER A 120 -26.60 10.54 -5.47
N GLU A 121 -25.77 9.60 -5.10
CA GLU A 121 -24.81 9.74 -4.02
C GLU A 121 -23.71 10.75 -4.40
N SER A 122 -23.30 11.56 -3.42
CA SER A 122 -22.14 12.42 -3.54
C SER A 122 -20.87 11.59 -3.31
N VAL A 123 -20.43 10.91 -4.36
CA VAL A 123 -19.25 10.02 -4.39
C VAL A 123 -18.37 10.37 -5.57
N GLN A 124 -17.07 10.45 -5.37
CA GLN A 124 -16.08 10.70 -6.42
C GLN A 124 -14.86 9.81 -6.21
N PHE A 125 -14.34 9.25 -7.29
CA PHE A 125 -13.09 8.50 -7.31
C PHE A 125 -11.95 9.36 -7.82
N THR A 126 -10.76 9.16 -7.25
CA THR A 126 -9.51 9.74 -7.75
C THR A 126 -8.45 8.64 -7.75
N THR A 127 -8.11 8.18 -8.95
CA THR A 127 -7.05 7.21 -9.14
C THR A 127 -5.70 7.92 -9.17
N PRO A 128 -4.67 7.39 -8.48
CA PRO A 128 -3.33 7.95 -8.56
C PRO A 128 -2.80 7.88 -9.99
N ASP A 129 -2.01 8.87 -10.34
CA ASP A 129 -1.32 8.92 -11.63
C ASP A 129 0.08 8.26 -11.54
N THR A 130 0.78 8.22 -12.66
CA THR A 130 2.13 7.64 -12.78
C THR A 130 3.21 8.41 -12.02
N THR A 131 2.87 9.56 -11.43
CA THR A 131 3.79 10.35 -10.59
C THR A 131 3.80 9.90 -9.13
N GLN A 132 2.93 8.97 -8.77
CA GLN A 132 2.81 8.42 -7.42
C GLN A 132 3.39 7.00 -7.36
N ALA A 133 3.82 6.61 -6.16
CA ALA A 133 4.37 5.30 -5.87
C ALA A 133 3.93 4.83 -4.48
N MET A 134 4.02 3.52 -4.25
CA MET A 134 3.68 2.88 -2.99
C MET A 134 4.69 1.80 -2.64
N ILE A 135 5.05 1.72 -1.36
CA ILE A 135 5.91 0.67 -0.80
C ILE A 135 5.25 0.02 0.41
N GLU A 136 5.62 -1.22 0.66
CA GLU A 136 5.39 -1.90 1.94
C GLU A 136 6.67 -1.96 2.74
N VAL A 137 6.57 -1.67 4.03
CA VAL A 137 7.61 -1.90 5.03
C VAL A 137 7.11 -3.02 5.93
N LEU A 138 7.81 -4.14 5.91
CA LEU A 138 7.39 -5.43 6.48
C LEU A 138 8.30 -5.83 7.62
N GLY A 139 7.74 -6.43 8.66
CA GLY A 139 8.51 -7.06 9.71
C GLY A 139 8.41 -6.41 11.08
N PRO A 140 8.92 -7.08 12.12
CA PRO A 140 8.75 -6.66 13.52
C PRO A 140 9.36 -5.29 13.83
N ASP A 141 10.39 -4.88 13.10
CA ASP A 141 11.06 -3.60 13.30
C ASP A 141 10.61 -2.51 12.29
N ALA A 142 9.54 -2.75 11.52
CA ALA A 142 9.06 -1.85 10.46
C ALA A 142 8.68 -0.46 11.00
N GLU A 143 7.95 -0.39 12.11
CA GLU A 143 7.55 0.88 12.73
C GLU A 143 8.75 1.66 13.25
N ASP A 144 9.68 0.98 13.90
CA ASP A 144 10.90 1.58 14.44
C ASP A 144 11.77 2.18 13.33
N CYS A 145 11.92 1.44 12.23
CA CYS A 145 12.67 1.87 11.06
C CYS A 145 12.04 3.11 10.39
N LEU A 146 10.70 3.12 10.23
CA LEU A 146 9.96 4.24 9.65
C LEU A 146 9.94 5.48 10.56
N SER A 147 9.98 5.31 11.88
CA SER A 147 9.76 6.40 12.85
C SER A 147 10.78 7.55 12.73
N ALA A 148 11.97 7.28 12.20
CA ALA A 148 13.00 8.31 11.96
C ALA A 148 12.57 9.29 10.83
N GLN A 149 11.81 8.82 9.85
CA GLN A 149 11.33 9.60 8.71
C GLN A 149 9.87 10.04 8.85
N MET A 150 9.10 9.30 9.65
CA MET A 150 7.68 9.48 9.89
C MET A 150 7.38 9.37 11.40
N PRO A 151 7.79 10.36 12.23
CA PRO A 151 7.63 10.28 13.69
C PRO A 151 6.16 10.19 14.13
N GLU A 152 5.23 10.63 13.30
CA GLU A 152 3.79 10.52 13.52
C GLU A 152 3.34 9.06 13.63
N ILE A 153 3.99 8.15 12.95
CA ILE A 153 3.68 6.72 13.03
C ILE A 153 3.76 6.22 14.47
N ARG A 154 4.81 6.58 15.20
CA ARG A 154 5.01 6.14 16.59
C ARG A 154 4.10 6.87 17.59
N SER A 155 3.76 8.11 17.33
CA SER A 155 2.93 8.93 18.22
C SER A 155 1.44 8.72 18.04
N SER A 156 1.00 8.09 16.94
CA SER A 156 -0.40 7.84 16.62
C SER A 156 -0.77 6.37 16.85
N SER A 157 -1.89 6.14 17.50
CA SER A 157 -2.53 4.82 17.57
C SER A 157 -3.42 4.52 16.35
N SER A 158 -3.51 5.45 15.40
CA SER A 158 -4.35 5.30 14.21
C SER A 158 -3.79 4.25 13.26
N ALA A 159 -4.66 3.43 12.69
CA ALA A 159 -4.30 2.43 11.70
C ALA A 159 -3.92 3.06 10.34
N CYS A 160 -4.38 4.27 10.05
CA CYS A 160 -4.02 5.00 8.83
C CYS A 160 -3.97 6.51 9.06
N GLY A 161 -3.39 7.24 8.11
CA GLY A 161 -3.35 8.70 8.18
C GLY A 161 -2.45 9.32 7.12
N VAL A 162 -2.33 10.65 7.23
CA VAL A 162 -1.42 11.44 6.41
C VAL A 162 -0.44 12.15 7.34
N THR A 163 0.85 12.02 7.05
CA THR A 163 1.88 12.74 7.81
C THR A 163 1.92 14.22 7.44
N THR A 164 2.54 15.02 8.28
CA THR A 164 2.79 16.46 7.99
C THR A 164 3.59 16.68 6.71
N SER A 165 4.39 15.70 6.32
CA SER A 165 5.14 15.69 5.05
C SER A 165 4.32 15.23 3.84
N GLY A 166 3.05 14.81 4.03
CA GLY A 166 2.17 14.37 2.95
C GLY A 166 2.41 12.94 2.47
N LEU A 167 2.98 12.08 3.32
CA LEU A 167 2.99 10.64 3.11
C LEU A 167 1.67 10.06 3.64
N VAL A 168 0.96 9.30 2.83
CA VAL A 168 -0.22 8.53 3.26
C VAL A 168 0.26 7.18 3.74
N TYR A 169 -0.25 6.70 4.87
CA TYR A 169 0.13 5.39 5.38
C TYR A 169 -1.08 4.59 5.87
N CYS A 170 -0.97 3.27 5.82
CA CYS A 170 -1.83 2.37 6.58
C CYS A 170 -1.01 1.23 7.20
N ARG A 171 -1.44 0.83 8.40
CA ARG A 171 -0.89 -0.29 9.16
C ARG A 171 -1.84 -1.45 9.12
N GLN A 172 -1.31 -2.63 9.01
CA GLN A 172 -2.07 -3.88 9.11
C GLN A 172 -1.12 -5.00 9.51
N GLU A 173 -1.69 -6.08 9.98
CA GLU A 173 -1.01 -7.36 10.06
C GLU A 173 -1.30 -8.13 8.76
N TRP A 174 -0.25 -8.59 8.09
CA TRP A 174 -0.40 -9.37 6.88
C TRP A 174 0.46 -10.63 6.97
N ALA A 175 -0.19 -11.80 6.80
CA ALA A 175 0.47 -13.10 6.91
C ALA A 175 1.30 -13.24 8.21
N GLY A 176 0.77 -12.77 9.35
CA GLY A 176 1.42 -12.84 10.65
C GLY A 176 2.58 -11.85 10.85
N VAL A 177 2.70 -10.85 9.97
CA VAL A 177 3.79 -9.86 10.02
C VAL A 177 3.20 -8.45 10.02
N ASP A 178 3.75 -7.58 10.88
CA ASP A 178 3.44 -6.16 10.87
C ASP A 178 3.82 -5.56 9.52
N THR A 179 2.87 -4.87 8.91
CA THR A 179 3.01 -4.30 7.58
C THR A 179 2.55 -2.85 7.58
N ILE A 180 3.38 -1.96 7.07
CA ILE A 180 3.04 -0.55 6.90
C ILE A 180 3.20 -0.19 5.43
N ARG A 181 2.08 0.13 4.77
CA ARG A 181 2.09 0.65 3.41
C ARG A 181 2.20 2.15 3.45
N VAL A 182 3.04 2.69 2.58
CA VAL A 182 3.29 4.13 2.46
C VAL A 182 3.21 4.54 1.00
N ALA A 183 2.40 5.54 0.72
CA ALA A 183 2.20 6.09 -0.62
C ALA A 183 2.43 7.61 -0.64
N SER A 184 3.00 8.10 -1.73
CA SER A 184 3.20 9.52 -2.01
C SER A 184 3.68 9.74 -3.45
N ALA A 185 4.09 10.96 -3.77
CA ALA A 185 4.80 11.26 -5.00
C ALA A 185 6.06 10.38 -5.14
N LYS A 186 6.30 9.85 -6.35
CA LYS A 186 7.38 8.91 -6.66
C LYS A 186 8.75 9.36 -6.14
N ALA A 187 9.08 10.64 -6.29
CA ALA A 187 10.34 11.17 -5.78
C ALA A 187 10.48 11.02 -4.25
N ARG A 188 9.42 11.24 -3.49
CA ARG A 188 9.43 11.08 -2.03
C ARG A 188 9.53 9.63 -1.60
N ILE A 189 8.84 8.73 -2.29
CA ILE A 189 8.94 7.29 -2.01
C ILE A 189 10.35 6.79 -2.33
N HIS A 190 10.96 7.26 -3.40
CA HIS A 190 12.35 6.95 -3.73
C HIS A 190 13.33 7.44 -2.65
N ASP A 191 13.18 8.68 -2.17
CA ASP A 191 13.99 9.21 -1.07
C ASP A 191 13.80 8.39 0.22
N LEU A 192 12.53 8.07 0.56
CA LEU A 192 12.21 7.23 1.71
C LEU A 192 12.84 5.84 1.58
N TRP A 193 12.75 5.21 0.43
CA TRP A 193 13.35 3.91 0.15
C TRP A 193 14.86 3.90 0.44
N HIS A 194 15.58 4.88 -0.07
CA HIS A 194 17.03 4.98 0.17
C HIS A 194 17.38 5.26 1.64
N HIS A 195 16.59 6.06 2.34
CA HIS A 195 16.78 6.27 3.78
C HIS A 195 16.58 4.98 4.56
N LEU A 196 15.53 4.21 4.27
CA LEU A 196 15.25 2.95 4.95
C LEU A 196 16.33 1.89 4.64
N GLN A 197 16.81 1.80 3.39
CA GLN A 197 17.96 0.94 3.07
C GLN A 197 19.22 1.34 3.86
N SER A 198 19.49 2.64 4.01
CA SER A 198 20.61 3.14 4.81
C SER A 198 20.46 2.83 6.30
N ALA A 199 19.22 2.62 6.77
CA ALA A 199 18.87 2.16 8.11
C ALA A 199 18.80 0.62 8.23
N SER A 200 19.40 -0.11 7.27
CA SER A 200 19.49 -1.58 7.23
C SER A 200 18.21 -2.32 6.87
N ALA A 201 17.20 -1.65 6.33
CA ALA A 201 16.07 -2.34 5.74
C ALA A 201 16.48 -3.05 4.44
N VAL A 202 16.02 -4.27 4.25
CA VAL A 202 16.40 -5.16 3.14
C VAL A 202 15.35 -5.10 2.04
N PRO A 203 15.71 -4.79 0.80
CA PRO A 203 14.81 -4.92 -0.32
C PRO A 203 14.27 -6.34 -0.46
N VAL A 204 12.97 -6.46 -0.70
CA VAL A 204 12.25 -7.73 -0.85
C VAL A 204 11.62 -7.76 -2.22
N GLY A 205 11.93 -8.80 -3.00
CA GLY A 205 11.32 -9.04 -4.30
C GLY A 205 10.03 -9.86 -4.21
N GLU A 206 9.34 -9.92 -5.32
CA GLU A 206 8.05 -10.62 -5.45
C GLU A 206 8.16 -12.10 -5.05
N THR A 207 9.29 -12.76 -5.33
CA THR A 207 9.49 -14.18 -4.99
C THR A 207 9.47 -14.41 -3.48
N ALA A 208 10.27 -13.67 -2.71
CA ALA A 208 10.32 -13.80 -1.25
C ALA A 208 8.96 -13.41 -0.62
N TRP A 209 8.34 -12.34 -1.11
CA TRP A 209 7.02 -11.90 -0.68
C TRP A 209 5.94 -12.97 -0.91
N GLN A 210 5.89 -13.58 -2.10
CA GLN A 210 4.95 -14.66 -2.42
C GLN A 210 5.20 -15.93 -1.59
N LEU A 211 6.47 -16.32 -1.40
CA LEU A 211 6.82 -17.46 -0.57
C LEU A 211 6.33 -17.26 0.87
N HIS A 212 6.57 -16.09 1.45
CA HIS A 212 6.06 -15.77 2.78
C HIS A 212 4.53 -15.88 2.83
N ARG A 213 3.81 -15.29 1.86
CA ARG A 213 2.34 -15.30 1.78
C ARG A 213 1.72 -16.70 1.72
N ILE A 214 2.37 -17.66 1.07
CA ILE A 214 1.85 -19.03 0.92
C ILE A 214 2.29 -19.97 2.03
N SER A 215 3.28 -19.57 2.84
CA SER A 215 3.83 -20.40 3.93
C SER A 215 3.09 -20.18 5.26
N THR A 216 2.24 -19.17 5.33
CA THR A 216 1.45 -18.76 6.50
C THR A 216 0.00 -19.11 6.32
#